data_9270f791fe2d0f636ab0d8be81f1b204
#
_entry.id   9270f791fe2d0f636ab0d8be81f1b204
#
_cell.length_a   1.000
_cell.length_b   1.000
_cell.length_c   1.000
_cell.angle_alpha   90.00
_cell.angle_beta   90.00
_cell.angle_gamma   90.00
#
_symmetry.space_group_name_H-M   'P 1'
#
loop_
_entity.id
_entity.type
_entity.pdbx_description
1 polymer ?
#
loop_
_entity_poly.entity_id
_entity_poly.type
_entity_poly.pdbx_seq_one_letter_code
_entity_poly.pdbx_strand_id
1 'polypeptide(L)'
;MVNFCASLTTIPSRIREVSLTIDSLINQTKKPEKIFLNIPYKYERFPEQVISTEQLKKLRNYENLEIIRCEDFGPGTKLLGSINNLEKYSHIVLVDDDHVYQKDMFEIFLNEALKNADNAYSFCVYDIEDLKVGQGADGFMINTNYLKNILLFFNNYVKKNKSLFLNDDLWISIYLNKCLNVEIESLNKFLKKRFFSGNKSIYKKHTTIDALIELYEKDRKKARNLRHQESFFEYNMLKKITNNFSNIKF
;
A
#
# COMPACT_ATOMS: atom_id res chain seq x y z
N MET A 1 9.59 6.43 21.69
CA MET A 1 8.33 5.65 21.47
C MET A 1 8.03 5.74 19.98
N VAL A 2 7.75 4.62 19.30
CA VAL A 2 7.41 4.66 17.88
C VAL A 2 5.98 5.20 17.76
N ASN A 3 5.81 6.40 17.18
CA ASN A 3 4.51 6.92 16.81
C ASN A 3 4.24 6.59 15.34
N PHE A 4 3.04 6.16 15.02
CA PHE A 4 2.72 5.71 13.68
C PHE A 4 1.29 6.05 13.27
N CYS A 5 1.08 6.11 11.96
CA CYS A 5 -0.23 6.19 11.33
C CYS A 5 -0.46 4.98 10.42
N ALA A 6 -1.73 4.71 10.11
CA ALA A 6 -2.11 3.80 9.05
C ALA A 6 -2.69 4.59 7.88
N SER A 7 -2.56 4.06 6.66
CA SER A 7 -3.07 4.74 5.49
C SER A 7 -3.61 3.77 4.45
N LEU A 8 -4.76 4.11 3.89
CA LEU A 8 -5.43 3.35 2.84
C LEU A 8 -6.07 4.28 1.81
N THR A 9 -6.42 3.70 0.69
CA THR A 9 -7.31 4.32 -0.32
C THR A 9 -8.42 3.34 -0.65
N THR A 10 -9.50 3.83 -1.25
CA THR A 10 -10.59 2.96 -1.72
C THR A 10 -11.09 3.43 -3.07
N ILE A 11 -11.86 2.60 -3.75
CA ILE A 11 -12.49 2.87 -5.05
C ILE A 11 -14.00 3.04 -4.91
N PRO A 12 -14.70 3.67 -5.87
CA PRO A 12 -16.12 3.98 -5.75
C PRO A 12 -17.02 2.79 -5.43
N SER A 13 -16.73 1.63 -6.00
CA SER A 13 -17.51 0.40 -5.77
C SER A 13 -17.38 -0.17 -4.36
N ARG A 14 -16.28 0.15 -3.63
CA ARG A 14 -15.97 -0.41 -2.31
C ARG A 14 -16.23 0.53 -1.14
N ILE A 15 -16.60 1.79 -1.41
CA ILE A 15 -16.76 2.80 -0.36
C ILE A 15 -17.76 2.41 0.74
N ARG A 16 -18.76 1.59 0.41
CA ARG A 16 -19.78 1.16 1.38
C ARG A 16 -19.24 0.18 2.42
N GLU A 17 -18.27 -0.63 2.04
CA GLU A 17 -17.74 -1.71 2.88
C GLU A 17 -16.38 -1.37 3.52
N VAL A 18 -15.73 -0.27 3.12
CA VAL A 18 -14.43 0.13 3.67
C VAL A 18 -14.44 0.29 5.19
N SER A 19 -15.61 0.53 5.79
CA SER A 19 -15.79 0.57 7.25
C SER A 19 -15.35 -0.71 7.94
N LEU A 20 -15.51 -1.88 7.31
CA LEU A 20 -15.08 -3.15 7.87
C LEU A 20 -13.55 -3.23 8.02
N THR A 21 -12.83 -2.69 7.05
CA THR A 21 -11.36 -2.54 7.14
C THR A 21 -11.00 -1.54 8.24
N ILE A 22 -11.61 -0.36 8.24
CA ILE A 22 -11.36 0.69 9.24
C ILE A 22 -11.61 0.18 10.65
N ASP A 23 -12.72 -0.52 10.88
CA ASP A 23 -13.05 -1.15 12.18
C ASP A 23 -11.94 -2.11 12.62
N SER A 24 -11.39 -2.90 11.69
CA SER A 24 -10.30 -3.82 12.01
C SER A 24 -8.98 -3.10 12.38
N LEU A 25 -8.74 -1.91 11.83
CA LEU A 25 -7.58 -1.08 12.16
C LEU A 25 -7.74 -0.36 13.51
N ILE A 26 -8.94 0.09 13.83
CA ILE A 26 -9.24 0.75 15.11
C ILE A 26 -9.19 -0.23 16.28
N ASN A 27 -9.61 -1.50 16.04
CA ASN A 27 -9.68 -2.55 17.03
C ASN A 27 -8.39 -3.37 17.21
N GLN A 28 -7.25 -2.82 16.80
CA GLN A 28 -5.92 -3.41 17.00
C GLN A 28 -5.47 -3.35 18.46
N THR A 29 -4.59 -4.28 18.88
CA THR A 29 -3.95 -4.27 20.21
C THR A 29 -3.09 -3.03 20.43
N LYS A 30 -2.43 -2.54 19.38
CA LYS A 30 -1.77 -1.24 19.31
C LYS A 30 -2.50 -0.38 18.28
N LYS A 31 -2.95 0.78 18.70
CA LYS A 31 -3.74 1.67 17.85
C LYS A 31 -2.84 2.67 17.14
N PRO A 32 -3.09 2.97 15.86
CA PRO A 32 -2.42 4.08 15.20
C PRO A 32 -2.93 5.40 15.77
N GLU A 33 -2.07 6.42 15.80
CA GLU A 33 -2.49 7.77 16.21
C GLU A 33 -3.52 8.35 15.24
N LYS A 34 -3.39 8.01 13.96
CA LYS A 34 -4.31 8.42 12.91
C LYS A 34 -4.43 7.33 11.83
N ILE A 35 -5.60 7.25 11.23
CA ILE A 35 -5.87 6.49 10.02
C ILE A 35 -6.20 7.49 8.91
N PHE A 36 -5.45 7.49 7.83
CA PHE A 36 -5.72 8.31 6.64
C PHE A 36 -6.49 7.49 5.61
N LEU A 37 -7.68 7.96 5.24
CA LEU A 37 -8.43 7.45 4.10
C LEU A 37 -8.30 8.45 2.96
N ASN A 38 -7.46 8.13 1.99
CA ASN A 38 -7.16 8.98 0.84
C ASN A 38 -8.17 8.72 -0.28
N ILE A 39 -8.87 9.75 -0.70
CA ILE A 39 -9.95 9.67 -1.70
C ILE A 39 -9.61 10.59 -2.86
N PRO A 40 -9.30 10.06 -4.04
CA PRO A 40 -9.11 10.86 -5.24
C PRO A 40 -10.31 11.76 -5.57
N TYR A 41 -10.02 12.96 -6.08
CA TYR A 41 -11.05 13.84 -6.64
C TYR A 41 -11.71 13.19 -7.87
N LYS A 42 -10.89 12.50 -8.69
CA LYS A 42 -11.29 11.74 -9.88
C LYS A 42 -10.44 10.47 -9.93
N TYR A 43 -11.00 9.40 -10.44
CA TYR A 43 -10.31 8.13 -10.59
C TYR A 43 -9.95 7.91 -12.07
N GLU A 44 -8.67 7.68 -12.38
CA GLU A 44 -8.25 7.36 -13.77
C GLU A 44 -8.87 6.06 -14.28
N ARG A 45 -9.02 5.08 -13.38
CA ARG A 45 -9.68 3.79 -13.72
C ARG A 45 -11.19 3.89 -13.86
N PHE A 46 -11.82 4.88 -13.24
CA PHE A 46 -13.27 5.02 -13.16
C PHE A 46 -13.67 6.48 -13.38
N PRO A 47 -13.41 7.05 -14.59
CA PRO A 47 -13.52 8.49 -14.85
C PRO A 47 -14.93 9.06 -14.62
N GLU A 48 -15.96 8.22 -14.81
CA GLU A 48 -17.37 8.59 -14.61
C GLU A 48 -17.87 8.43 -13.17
N GLN A 49 -17.02 7.95 -12.27
CA GLN A 49 -17.40 7.65 -10.90
C GLN A 49 -16.63 8.53 -9.91
N VAL A 50 -17.35 9.06 -8.95
CA VAL A 50 -16.79 9.84 -7.84
C VAL A 50 -17.37 9.37 -6.52
N ILE A 51 -16.58 9.43 -5.45
CA ILE A 51 -17.07 9.21 -4.10
C ILE A 51 -17.60 10.55 -3.59
N SER A 52 -18.91 10.62 -3.34
CA SER A 52 -19.58 11.84 -2.89
C SER A 52 -19.35 12.09 -1.39
N THR A 53 -19.56 13.35 -0.96
CA THR A 53 -19.51 13.73 0.44
C THR A 53 -20.54 12.96 1.29
N GLU A 54 -21.70 12.63 0.73
CA GLU A 54 -22.74 11.87 1.43
C GLU A 54 -22.31 10.44 1.71
N GLN A 55 -21.63 9.77 0.76
CA GLN A 55 -21.06 8.43 0.97
C GLN A 55 -20.01 8.41 2.09
N LEU A 56 -19.29 9.51 2.29
CA LEU A 56 -18.27 9.65 3.33
C LEU A 56 -18.85 10.04 4.71
N LYS A 57 -20.12 10.45 4.78
CA LYS A 57 -20.72 11.00 6.00
C LYS A 57 -20.62 10.07 7.20
N LYS A 58 -20.90 8.78 7.00
CA LYS A 58 -20.82 7.77 8.08
C LYS A 58 -19.39 7.55 8.58
N LEU A 59 -18.40 7.68 7.70
CA LEU A 59 -17.00 7.49 8.05
C LEU A 59 -16.43 8.63 8.90
N ARG A 60 -17.02 9.82 8.85
CA ARG A 60 -16.60 10.98 9.66
C ARG A 60 -16.84 10.82 11.16
N ASN A 61 -17.59 9.80 11.56
CA ASN A 61 -17.85 9.52 12.98
C ASN A 61 -16.68 8.79 13.68
N TYR A 62 -15.70 8.32 12.93
CA TYR A 62 -14.50 7.70 13.50
C TYR A 62 -13.51 8.79 13.96
N GLU A 63 -13.25 8.90 15.26
CA GLU A 63 -12.40 9.96 15.85
C GLU A 63 -10.96 9.95 15.30
N ASN A 64 -10.40 8.77 15.04
CA ASN A 64 -9.03 8.61 14.57
C ASN A 64 -8.90 8.54 13.05
N LEU A 65 -10.01 8.68 12.31
CA LEU A 65 -10.02 8.68 10.85
C LEU A 65 -9.95 10.10 10.31
N GLU A 66 -9.03 10.33 9.39
CA GLU A 66 -8.94 11.54 8.61
C GLU A 66 -9.14 11.22 7.12
N ILE A 67 -10.15 11.87 6.51
CA ILE A 67 -10.45 11.69 5.10
C ILE A 67 -9.76 12.80 4.31
N ILE A 68 -8.82 12.42 3.45
CA ILE A 68 -8.04 13.33 2.61
C ILE A 68 -8.54 13.23 1.17
N ARG A 69 -8.87 14.40 0.57
CA ARG A 69 -9.13 14.50 -0.86
C ARG A 69 -7.84 14.87 -1.56
N CYS A 70 -7.50 14.11 -2.60
CA CYS A 70 -6.19 14.22 -3.27
C CYS A 70 -6.28 13.94 -4.78
N GLU A 71 -5.16 14.00 -5.47
CA GLU A 71 -4.99 13.47 -6.82
C GLU A 71 -5.04 11.94 -6.81
N ASP A 72 -5.31 11.34 -7.97
CA ASP A 72 -5.23 9.89 -8.17
C ASP A 72 -3.80 9.48 -8.49
N PHE A 73 -3.23 8.65 -7.63
CA PHE A 73 -1.93 8.00 -7.81
C PHE A 73 -2.09 6.48 -8.01
N GLY A 74 -3.25 6.05 -8.51
CA GLY A 74 -3.59 4.63 -8.56
C GLY A 74 -3.66 4.02 -7.17
N PRO A 75 -3.25 2.77 -6.98
CA PRO A 75 -3.20 2.15 -5.64
C PRO A 75 -2.16 2.83 -4.73
N GLY A 76 -1.15 3.52 -5.29
CA GLY A 76 -0.20 4.35 -4.54
C GLY A 76 -0.82 5.57 -3.87
N THR A 77 -2.09 5.88 -4.15
CA THR A 77 -2.86 6.91 -3.43
C THR A 77 -2.89 6.66 -1.93
N LYS A 78 -2.84 5.40 -1.48
CA LYS A 78 -2.73 5.06 -0.05
C LYS A 78 -1.49 5.66 0.62
N LEU A 79 -0.42 5.94 -0.12
CA LEU A 79 0.79 6.59 0.38
C LEU A 79 0.83 8.07 0.02
N LEU A 80 0.72 8.38 -1.27
CA LEU A 80 0.97 9.73 -1.78
C LEU A 80 -0.16 10.71 -1.45
N GLY A 81 -1.38 10.23 -1.24
CA GLY A 81 -2.51 11.08 -0.87
C GLY A 81 -2.35 11.79 0.47
N SER A 82 -1.65 11.18 1.41
CA SER A 82 -1.37 11.74 2.74
C SER A 82 0.08 12.16 2.96
N ILE A 83 0.91 12.19 1.92
CA ILE A 83 2.36 12.41 2.04
C ILE A 83 2.73 13.65 2.85
N ASN A 84 1.99 14.75 2.69
CA ASN A 84 2.21 16.01 3.40
C ASN A 84 1.81 15.96 4.89
N ASN A 85 1.15 14.91 5.35
CA ASN A 85 0.69 14.75 6.72
C ASN A 85 1.61 13.83 7.54
N LEU A 86 2.66 13.26 6.90
CA LEU A 86 3.45 12.19 7.51
C LEU A 86 4.61 12.68 8.40
N GLU A 87 5.01 13.94 8.31
CA GLU A 87 6.20 14.48 9.01
C GLU A 87 6.17 14.28 10.53
N LYS A 88 4.98 14.24 11.13
CA LYS A 88 4.81 14.05 12.57
C LYS A 88 4.85 12.59 13.05
N TYR A 89 4.85 11.63 12.11
CA TYR A 89 4.90 10.21 12.43
C TYR A 89 6.26 9.62 12.08
N SER A 90 6.75 8.73 12.93
CA SER A 90 7.98 8.00 12.63
C SER A 90 7.77 6.90 11.58
N HIS A 91 6.57 6.32 11.53
CA HIS A 91 6.23 5.23 10.62
C HIS A 91 4.82 5.38 10.05
N ILE A 92 4.65 4.89 8.83
CA ILE A 92 3.35 4.67 8.21
C ILE A 92 3.16 3.18 7.93
N VAL A 93 1.94 2.69 8.13
CA VAL A 93 1.53 1.34 7.69
C VAL A 93 0.54 1.48 6.56
N LEU A 94 0.92 1.05 5.37
CA LEU A 94 0.06 0.98 4.19
C LEU A 94 -0.78 -0.29 4.26
N VAL A 95 -2.07 -0.15 3.97
CA VAL A 95 -3.02 -1.27 3.97
C VAL A 95 -4.01 -1.14 2.80
N ASP A 96 -4.60 -2.26 2.39
CA ASP A 96 -5.65 -2.27 1.38
C ASP A 96 -7.04 -2.12 2.01
N ASP A 97 -8.04 -1.74 1.21
CA ASP A 97 -9.40 -1.45 1.63
C ASP A 97 -10.31 -2.68 1.72
N ASP A 98 -9.80 -3.87 1.37
CA ASP A 98 -10.57 -5.10 1.22
C ASP A 98 -10.13 -6.24 2.15
N HIS A 99 -9.49 -5.89 3.27
CA HIS A 99 -9.04 -6.84 4.28
C HIS A 99 -9.57 -6.51 5.67
N VAL A 100 -9.87 -7.56 6.44
CA VAL A 100 -10.07 -7.51 7.89
C VAL A 100 -8.77 -7.99 8.54
N TYR A 101 -8.05 -7.07 9.14
CA TYR A 101 -6.70 -7.31 9.66
C TYR A 101 -6.72 -8.05 11.00
N GLN A 102 -5.70 -8.92 11.23
CA GLN A 102 -5.50 -9.57 12.52
C GLN A 102 -5.23 -8.54 13.61
N LYS A 103 -5.73 -8.80 14.83
CA LYS A 103 -5.73 -7.81 15.94
C LYS A 103 -4.34 -7.35 16.40
N ASP A 104 -3.33 -8.14 16.19
CA ASP A 104 -1.94 -7.92 16.63
C ASP A 104 -1.02 -7.45 15.50
N MET A 105 -1.58 -7.10 14.33
CA MET A 105 -0.79 -6.69 13.18
C MET A 105 0.13 -5.50 13.48
N PHE A 106 -0.41 -4.42 14.03
CA PHE A 106 0.39 -3.23 14.34
C PHE A 106 1.38 -3.49 15.47
N GLU A 107 1.03 -4.29 16.47
CA GLU A 107 1.94 -4.65 17.55
C GLU A 107 3.16 -5.43 17.03
N ILE A 108 2.95 -6.34 16.08
CA ILE A 108 4.04 -7.08 15.43
C ILE A 108 4.96 -6.11 14.67
N PHE A 109 4.41 -5.21 13.86
CA PHE A 109 5.19 -4.19 13.14
C PHE A 109 6.03 -3.34 14.09
N LEU A 110 5.42 -2.83 15.17
CA LEU A 110 6.09 -1.98 16.13
C LEU A 110 7.22 -2.72 16.86
N ASN A 111 7.01 -3.98 17.22
CA ASN A 111 8.03 -4.80 17.87
C ASN A 111 9.23 -5.06 16.96
N GLU A 112 9.01 -5.26 15.67
CA GLU A 112 10.13 -5.44 14.72
C GLU A 112 10.83 -4.09 14.43
N ALA A 113 10.10 -3.00 14.26
CA ALA A 113 10.68 -1.66 14.10
C ALA A 113 11.49 -1.19 15.32
N LEU A 114 11.15 -1.64 16.54
CA LEU A 114 11.98 -1.38 17.74
C LEU A 114 13.30 -2.15 17.72
N LYS A 115 13.39 -3.27 17.02
CA LYS A 115 14.64 -4.04 16.88
C LYS A 115 15.54 -3.44 15.81
N ASN A 116 14.98 -3.01 14.70
CA ASN A 116 15.68 -2.35 13.61
C ASN A 116 14.76 -1.33 12.93
N ALA A 117 14.95 -0.05 13.26
CA ALA A 117 14.13 1.04 12.72
C ALA A 117 14.48 1.40 11.25
N ASP A 118 15.59 0.87 10.73
CA ASP A 118 16.08 1.19 9.39
C ASP A 118 15.47 0.29 8.30
N ASN A 119 14.81 -0.80 8.69
CA ASN A 119 14.13 -1.69 7.76
C ASN A 119 12.70 -1.22 7.48
N ALA A 120 12.20 -1.59 6.30
CA ALA A 120 10.76 -1.64 6.01
C ALA A 120 10.25 -3.08 6.22
N TYR A 121 8.98 -3.22 6.59
CA TYR A 121 8.42 -4.51 7.00
C TYR A 121 7.13 -4.80 6.28
N SER A 122 6.99 -6.01 5.71
CA SER A 122 5.73 -6.50 5.17
C SER A 122 5.49 -7.94 5.59
N PHE A 123 4.22 -8.32 5.83
CA PHE A 123 3.90 -9.72 6.11
C PHE A 123 4.11 -10.62 4.90
N CYS A 124 3.87 -10.10 3.70
CA CYS A 124 4.10 -10.83 2.46
C CYS A 124 5.15 -10.12 1.61
N VAL A 125 6.25 -10.81 1.36
CA VAL A 125 7.34 -10.35 0.50
C VAL A 125 7.59 -11.41 -0.57
N TYR A 126 7.82 -10.96 -1.80
CA TYR A 126 8.26 -11.82 -2.89
C TYR A 126 9.49 -11.22 -3.59
N ASP A 127 10.25 -12.06 -4.26
CA ASP A 127 11.50 -11.65 -4.89
C ASP A 127 11.32 -11.45 -6.40
N ILE A 128 11.93 -10.40 -6.93
CA ILE A 128 12.17 -10.19 -8.36
C ILE A 128 13.66 -9.96 -8.53
N GLU A 129 14.38 -10.94 -9.03
CA GLU A 129 15.85 -10.93 -9.07
C GLU A 129 16.46 -10.60 -7.68
N ASP A 130 17.13 -9.47 -7.58
CA ASP A 130 17.78 -8.95 -6.38
C ASP A 130 16.91 -7.92 -5.63
N LEU A 131 15.63 -7.77 -5.99
CA LEU A 131 14.66 -6.90 -5.34
C LEU A 131 13.68 -7.70 -4.49
N LYS A 132 13.55 -7.34 -3.22
CA LYS A 132 12.44 -7.77 -2.36
C LYS A 132 11.27 -6.82 -2.52
N VAL A 133 10.09 -7.32 -2.84
CA VAL A 133 8.87 -6.55 -3.01
C VAL A 133 7.93 -6.80 -1.83
N GLY A 134 7.70 -5.77 -1.01
CA GLY A 134 6.74 -5.81 0.08
C GLY A 134 5.32 -5.57 -0.44
N GLN A 135 4.35 -6.35 0.06
CA GLN A 135 2.95 -6.24 -0.36
C GLN A 135 2.13 -5.42 0.66
N GLY A 136 1.39 -4.43 0.17
CA GLY A 136 0.49 -3.60 0.97
C GLY A 136 -0.77 -4.33 1.43
N ALA A 137 -1.20 -5.37 0.71
CA ALA A 137 -2.43 -6.12 1.01
C ALA A 137 -2.46 -6.70 2.44
N ASP A 138 -1.32 -7.14 2.95
CA ASP A 138 -1.19 -7.69 4.31
C ASP A 138 -0.55 -6.69 5.30
N GLY A 139 -0.35 -5.47 4.85
CA GLY A 139 0.31 -4.39 5.58
C GLY A 139 1.79 -4.23 5.18
N PHE A 140 2.17 -2.97 4.95
CA PHE A 140 3.54 -2.58 4.62
C PHE A 140 3.95 -1.39 5.47
N MET A 141 4.84 -1.60 6.45
CA MET A 141 5.32 -0.56 7.36
C MET A 141 6.61 0.06 6.82
N ILE A 142 6.65 1.39 6.79
CA ILE A 142 7.75 2.18 6.25
C ILE A 142 8.10 3.31 7.23
N ASN A 143 9.39 3.54 7.49
CA ASN A 143 9.86 4.71 8.21
C ASN A 143 9.66 5.96 7.34
N THR A 144 8.97 6.97 7.88
CA THR A 144 8.58 8.18 7.13
C THR A 144 9.77 9.03 6.70
N ASN A 145 10.91 8.92 7.36
CA ASN A 145 12.14 9.62 6.96
C ASN A 145 12.61 9.25 5.55
N TYR A 146 12.27 8.05 5.07
CA TYR A 146 12.60 7.59 3.73
C TYR A 146 11.71 8.19 2.64
N LEU A 147 10.59 8.82 3.00
CA LEU A 147 9.57 9.23 2.04
C LEU A 147 9.76 10.65 1.46
N LYS A 148 10.79 11.38 1.87
CA LYS A 148 11.00 12.79 1.49
C LYS A 148 10.96 13.04 -0.03
N ASN A 149 11.55 12.16 -0.81
CA ASN A 149 11.66 12.32 -2.27
C ASN A 149 10.78 11.34 -3.07
N ILE A 150 9.90 10.60 -2.41
CA ILE A 150 9.10 9.57 -3.06
C ILE A 150 8.14 10.13 -4.11
N LEU A 151 7.60 11.33 -3.90
CA LEU A 151 6.73 12.00 -4.87
C LEU A 151 7.52 12.42 -6.12
N LEU A 152 8.77 12.85 -5.94
CA LEU A 152 9.66 13.16 -7.07
C LEU A 152 9.97 11.89 -7.88
N PHE A 153 10.29 10.78 -7.20
CA PHE A 153 10.48 9.48 -7.84
C PHE A 153 9.24 9.06 -8.62
N PHE A 154 8.06 9.13 -8.00
CA PHE A 154 6.80 8.81 -8.66
C PHE A 154 6.57 9.64 -9.93
N ASN A 155 6.73 10.96 -9.86
CA ASN A 155 6.51 11.84 -11.00
C ASN A 155 7.48 11.58 -12.16
N ASN A 156 8.74 11.26 -11.85
CA ASN A 156 9.77 11.06 -12.87
C ASN A 156 9.71 9.68 -13.52
N TYR A 157 9.38 8.64 -12.77
CA TYR A 157 9.58 7.25 -13.21
C TYR A 157 8.30 6.40 -13.25
N VAL A 158 7.28 6.75 -12.47
CA VAL A 158 6.07 5.93 -12.32
C VAL A 158 4.88 6.50 -13.08
N LYS A 159 4.59 7.77 -12.91
CA LYS A 159 3.34 8.42 -13.38
C LYS A 159 3.01 8.17 -14.85
N LYS A 160 4.03 8.14 -15.72
CA LYS A 160 3.86 7.95 -17.17
C LYS A 160 3.85 6.49 -17.61
N ASN A 161 4.17 5.57 -16.72
CA ASN A 161 4.18 4.14 -17.00
C ASN A 161 2.94 3.49 -16.37
N LYS A 162 1.97 3.11 -17.20
CA LYS A 162 0.68 2.58 -16.75
C LYS A 162 0.82 1.32 -15.87
N SER A 163 1.76 0.45 -16.19
CA SER A 163 1.98 -0.79 -15.44
C SER A 163 2.54 -0.51 -14.05
N LEU A 164 3.58 0.35 -13.97
CA LEU A 164 4.12 0.79 -12.67
C LEU A 164 3.10 1.60 -11.88
N PHE A 165 2.35 2.50 -12.52
CA PHE A 165 1.31 3.30 -11.87
C PHE A 165 0.27 2.42 -11.14
N LEU A 166 -0.05 1.25 -11.69
CA LEU A 166 -1.00 0.30 -11.10
C LEU A 166 -0.35 -0.74 -10.19
N ASN A 167 0.96 -0.67 -9.95
CA ASN A 167 1.71 -1.62 -9.13
C ASN A 167 2.53 -0.91 -8.05
N ASP A 168 1.82 -0.38 -7.07
CA ASP A 168 2.43 0.39 -5.97
C ASP A 168 3.39 -0.44 -5.12
N ASP A 169 3.10 -1.70 -4.87
CA ASP A 169 4.00 -2.62 -4.18
C ASP A 169 5.39 -2.64 -4.85
N LEU A 170 5.41 -2.72 -6.18
CA LEU A 170 6.66 -2.78 -6.94
C LEU A 170 7.44 -1.45 -6.88
N TRP A 171 6.81 -0.32 -7.25
CA TRP A 171 7.56 0.92 -7.35
C TRP A 171 7.97 1.49 -5.97
N ILE A 172 7.16 1.27 -4.92
CA ILE A 172 7.55 1.62 -3.54
C ILE A 172 8.77 0.80 -3.13
N SER A 173 8.76 -0.51 -3.42
CA SER A 173 9.87 -1.39 -3.08
C SER A 173 11.14 -1.06 -3.87
N ILE A 174 11.04 -0.70 -5.15
CA ILE A 174 12.19 -0.20 -5.95
C ILE A 174 12.75 1.07 -5.30
N TYR A 175 11.90 2.02 -4.96
CA TYR A 175 12.33 3.27 -4.34
C TYR A 175 13.09 3.01 -3.02
N LEU A 176 12.51 2.21 -2.14
CA LEU A 176 13.12 1.92 -0.83
C LEU A 176 14.42 1.14 -0.99
N ASN A 177 14.40 0.03 -1.71
CA ASN A 177 15.52 -0.90 -1.77
C ASN A 177 16.62 -0.43 -2.72
N LYS A 178 16.26 -0.01 -3.95
CA LYS A 178 17.26 0.31 -4.99
C LYS A 178 17.74 1.76 -4.95
N CYS A 179 16.90 2.69 -4.50
CA CYS A 179 17.31 4.10 -4.46
C CYS A 179 17.84 4.51 -3.08
N LEU A 180 17.36 3.88 -2.00
CA LEU A 180 17.73 4.25 -0.63
C LEU A 180 18.48 3.13 0.14
N ASN A 181 18.65 1.95 -0.48
CA ASN A 181 19.28 0.77 0.15
C ASN A 181 18.59 0.34 1.47
N VAL A 182 17.27 0.54 1.56
CA VAL A 182 16.45 0.10 2.69
C VAL A 182 16.11 -1.37 2.50
N GLU A 183 16.38 -2.20 3.51
CA GLU A 183 15.98 -3.61 3.49
C GLU A 183 14.49 -3.75 3.74
N ILE A 184 13.82 -4.64 2.96
CA ILE A 184 12.43 -5.02 3.14
C ILE A 184 12.39 -6.40 3.77
N GLU A 185 11.96 -6.46 5.02
CA GLU A 185 11.93 -7.70 5.82
C GLU A 185 10.55 -8.33 5.81
N SER A 186 10.53 -9.67 5.61
CA SER A 186 9.29 -10.44 5.64
C SER A 186 8.92 -10.86 7.05
N LEU A 187 7.68 -10.55 7.44
CA LEU A 187 7.08 -10.95 8.71
C LEU A 187 6.14 -12.16 8.57
N ASN A 188 6.26 -12.93 7.51
CA ASN A 188 5.38 -14.07 7.22
C ASN A 188 5.33 -15.13 8.35
N LYS A 189 6.40 -15.24 9.16
CA LYS A 189 6.47 -16.12 10.34
C LYS A 189 5.39 -15.82 11.39
N PHE A 190 4.86 -14.60 11.40
CA PHE A 190 3.81 -14.16 12.33
C PHE A 190 2.39 -14.29 11.78
N LEU A 191 2.25 -14.67 10.51
CA LEU A 191 0.94 -14.88 9.92
C LEU A 191 0.26 -16.09 10.53
N LYS A 192 -1.01 -15.94 10.89
CA LYS A 192 -1.81 -17.03 11.42
C LYS A 192 -2.19 -17.97 10.28
N LYS A 193 -1.82 -19.25 10.37
CA LYS A 193 -2.00 -20.26 9.31
C LYS A 193 -3.43 -20.45 8.80
N ARG A 194 -4.44 -20.02 9.54
CA ARG A 194 -5.86 -20.18 9.16
C ARG A 194 -6.28 -19.28 8.00
N PHE A 195 -5.60 -18.20 7.81
CA PHE A 195 -5.85 -17.24 6.75
C PHE A 195 -4.57 -17.14 5.95
N PHE A 196 -4.70 -16.93 4.68
CA PHE A 196 -3.57 -16.83 3.78
C PHE A 196 -2.49 -15.88 4.33
N SER A 197 -2.92 -14.80 4.93
CA SER A 197 -2.08 -13.75 5.50
C SER A 197 -2.39 -13.46 6.98
N GLY A 198 -3.14 -14.28 7.67
CA GLY A 198 -3.71 -13.94 8.96
C GLY A 198 -4.85 -12.94 8.87
N ASN A 199 -5.06 -12.36 7.71
CA ASN A 199 -6.12 -11.42 7.38
C ASN A 199 -7.25 -12.13 6.64
N LYS A 200 -8.44 -11.58 6.72
CA LYS A 200 -9.63 -12.10 6.04
C LYS A 200 -10.07 -11.10 5.00
N SER A 201 -9.97 -11.49 3.74
CA SER A 201 -10.56 -10.67 2.67
C SER A 201 -12.07 -10.56 2.88
N ILE A 202 -12.57 -9.33 2.93
CA ILE A 202 -13.99 -9.03 3.08
C ILE A 202 -14.79 -9.15 1.79
N TYR A 203 -14.10 -9.23 0.65
CA TYR A 203 -14.72 -9.22 -0.68
C TYR A 203 -14.63 -10.55 -1.42
N LYS A 204 -14.84 -11.68 -0.76
CA LYS A 204 -14.77 -13.00 -1.41
C LYS A 204 -15.62 -13.14 -2.68
N LYS A 205 -16.67 -12.31 -2.85
CA LYS A 205 -17.61 -12.39 -3.97
C LYS A 205 -17.61 -11.16 -4.90
N HIS A 206 -17.06 -10.04 -4.47
CA HIS A 206 -17.23 -8.74 -5.16
C HIS A 206 -15.92 -8.11 -5.67
N THR A 207 -14.78 -8.66 -5.34
CA THR A 207 -13.48 -8.15 -5.77
C THR A 207 -13.14 -8.45 -7.21
N THR A 208 -13.85 -9.36 -7.85
CA THR A 208 -13.49 -9.87 -9.18
C THR A 208 -13.54 -8.81 -10.26
N ILE A 209 -14.52 -7.90 -10.24
CA ILE A 209 -14.70 -6.90 -11.31
C ILE A 209 -13.72 -5.74 -11.19
N ASP A 210 -13.41 -5.31 -9.96
CA ASP A 210 -12.65 -4.09 -9.69
C ASP A 210 -11.23 -4.36 -9.15
N ALA A 211 -10.90 -5.61 -8.87
CA ALA A 211 -9.57 -5.98 -8.41
C ALA A 211 -8.54 -5.80 -9.53
N LEU A 212 -7.38 -5.19 -9.21
CA LEU A 212 -6.32 -4.99 -10.19
C LEU A 212 -5.82 -6.29 -10.81
N ILE A 213 -5.82 -7.38 -10.05
CA ILE A 213 -5.40 -8.69 -10.55
C ILE A 213 -6.29 -9.20 -11.69
N GLU A 214 -7.56 -8.83 -11.73
CA GLU A 214 -8.51 -9.24 -12.77
C GLU A 214 -8.28 -8.54 -14.12
N LEU A 215 -7.45 -7.49 -14.15
CA LEU A 215 -7.00 -6.88 -15.41
C LEU A 215 -6.13 -7.82 -16.24
N TYR A 216 -5.54 -8.85 -15.61
CA TYR A 216 -4.64 -9.78 -16.27
C TYR A 216 -5.36 -11.02 -16.81
N GLU A 217 -6.21 -11.64 -16.00
CA GLU A 217 -6.92 -12.87 -16.37
C GLU A 217 -7.98 -13.20 -15.31
N LYS A 218 -9.09 -13.85 -15.74
CA LYS A 218 -10.15 -14.33 -14.84
C LYS A 218 -9.67 -15.47 -13.93
N ASP A 219 -8.78 -16.33 -14.41
CA ASP A 219 -8.10 -17.33 -13.59
C ASP A 219 -7.04 -16.64 -12.71
N ARG A 220 -7.26 -16.65 -11.39
CA ARG A 220 -6.39 -15.97 -10.44
C ARG A 220 -4.93 -16.46 -10.43
N LYS A 221 -4.71 -17.77 -10.65
CA LYS A 221 -3.35 -18.30 -10.71
C LYS A 221 -2.63 -17.78 -11.94
N LYS A 222 -3.30 -17.81 -13.09
CA LYS A 222 -2.79 -17.26 -14.33
C LYS A 222 -2.59 -15.75 -14.24
N ALA A 223 -3.55 -15.03 -13.66
CA ALA A 223 -3.45 -13.59 -13.43
C ALA A 223 -2.24 -13.21 -12.57
N ARG A 224 -1.97 -13.95 -11.48
CA ARG A 224 -0.78 -13.73 -10.64
C ARG A 224 0.53 -13.96 -11.41
N ASN A 225 0.58 -15.02 -12.22
CA ASN A 225 1.75 -15.30 -13.04
C ASN A 225 2.01 -14.19 -14.07
N LEU A 226 0.97 -13.71 -14.74
CA LEU A 226 1.08 -12.61 -15.70
C LEU A 226 1.52 -11.31 -15.01
N ARG A 227 0.93 -10.97 -13.86
CA ARG A 227 1.34 -9.81 -13.08
C ARG A 227 2.80 -9.91 -12.61
N HIS A 228 3.24 -11.10 -12.21
CA HIS A 228 4.63 -11.32 -11.83
C HIS A 228 5.59 -11.14 -13.02
N GLN A 229 5.22 -11.67 -14.20
CA GLN A 229 6.00 -11.46 -15.43
C GLN A 229 6.06 -9.98 -15.82
N GLU A 230 4.95 -9.25 -15.71
CA GLU A 230 4.91 -7.81 -15.96
C GLU A 230 5.78 -7.06 -14.94
N SER A 231 5.70 -7.38 -13.67
CA SER A 231 6.53 -6.78 -12.63
C SER A 231 8.03 -6.99 -12.89
N PHE A 232 8.40 -8.20 -13.33
CA PHE A 232 9.76 -8.52 -13.75
C PHE A 232 10.22 -7.66 -14.94
N PHE A 233 9.37 -7.53 -15.96
CA PHE A 233 9.65 -6.71 -17.13
C PHE A 233 9.84 -5.23 -16.74
N GLU A 234 8.93 -4.67 -15.96
CA GLU A 234 8.97 -3.27 -15.52
C GLU A 234 10.20 -2.97 -14.64
N TYR A 235 10.55 -3.89 -13.76
CA TYR A 235 11.77 -3.77 -12.95
C TYR A 235 13.01 -3.68 -13.84
N ASN A 236 13.16 -4.60 -14.78
CA ASN A 236 14.32 -4.63 -15.68
C ASN A 236 14.36 -3.46 -16.63
N MET A 237 13.21 -2.99 -17.11
CA MET A 237 13.12 -1.79 -17.93
C MET A 237 13.60 -0.56 -17.13
N LEU A 238 13.12 -0.37 -15.91
CA LEU A 238 13.54 0.76 -15.08
C LEU A 238 15.03 0.67 -14.72
N LYS A 239 15.52 -0.52 -14.37
CA LYS A 239 16.93 -0.81 -14.12
C LYS A 239 17.80 -0.40 -15.31
N LYS A 240 17.38 -0.72 -16.53
CA LYS A 240 18.10 -0.37 -17.78
C LYS A 240 18.10 1.14 -18.02
N ILE A 241 16.95 1.81 -18.01
CA ILE A 241 16.86 3.25 -18.32
C ILE A 241 17.52 4.14 -17.27
N THR A 242 17.68 3.66 -16.05
CA THR A 242 18.34 4.37 -14.95
C THR A 242 19.80 3.94 -14.73
N ASN A 243 20.35 3.15 -15.63
CA ASN A 243 21.71 2.60 -15.50
C ASN A 243 21.92 1.94 -14.13
N ASN A 244 21.16 0.88 -13.88
CA ASN A 244 21.16 0.13 -12.61
C ASN A 244 20.86 1.03 -11.39
N PHE A 245 19.87 1.92 -11.52
CA PHE A 245 19.41 2.89 -10.53
C PHE A 245 20.42 3.99 -10.16
N SER A 246 21.64 3.97 -10.70
CA SER A 246 22.68 4.96 -10.38
C SER A 246 22.38 6.39 -10.87
N ASN A 247 21.51 6.53 -11.88
CA ASN A 247 21.13 7.82 -12.45
C ASN A 247 19.87 8.43 -11.79
N ILE A 248 19.29 7.76 -10.77
CA ILE A 248 18.17 8.33 -10.03
C ILE A 248 18.72 9.39 -9.08
N LYS A 249 18.32 10.64 -9.33
CA LYS A 249 18.69 11.79 -8.50
C LYS A 249 17.43 12.36 -7.85
N PHE A 250 17.56 12.72 -6.60
CA PHE A 250 16.53 13.35 -5.76
C PHE A 250 16.93 14.77 -5.38
#